data_be3be117d965a2923ef8543c0947ca3c
#
_entry.id   be3be117d965a2923ef8543c0947ca3c
#
_cell.length_a   1.000
_cell.length_b   1.000
_cell.length_c   1.000
_cell.angle_alpha   90.00
_cell.angle_beta   90.00
_cell.angle_gamma   90.00
#
_symmetry.space_group_name_H-M   'P 1'
#
loop_
_entity.id
_entity.type
_entity.pdbx_description
1 polymer ?
#
loop_
_entity_poly.entity_id
_entity_poly.type
_entity_poly.pdbx_seq_one_letter_code
_entity_poly.pdbx_strand_id
1 'polypeptide(L)'
;MLKNVRFIGLDVHAESIVIAVANSGDAPAEFLKTISYDCSRLLKELRKLAKDSDLRVCYEAGPTGFGLQRFLTEKRIDCMMVAPSLVPVQTGSRVKTDRRDARRLAHFLRSGDLTPVWVPDEQTEALRDLERAREDARLAERSARQQLLKFLLRHGRRFTAGKTHWTQIH
;
A
#
# COMPACT_ATOMS: atom_id res chain seq x y z
N MET A 1 -11.37 28.21 -20.39
CA MET A 1 -12.21 27.59 -19.36
C MET A 1 -11.32 26.71 -18.51
N LEU A 2 -11.31 26.89 -17.20
CA LEU A 2 -10.64 25.96 -16.27
C LEU A 2 -11.33 24.61 -16.40
N LYS A 3 -10.59 23.57 -16.84
CA LYS A 3 -11.12 22.20 -16.86
C LYS A 3 -11.52 21.78 -15.45
N ASN A 4 -12.70 21.21 -15.31
CA ASN A 4 -13.15 20.66 -14.05
C ASN A 4 -12.22 19.50 -13.66
N VAL A 5 -11.76 19.45 -12.41
CA VAL A 5 -10.87 18.38 -11.90
C VAL A 5 -11.65 17.49 -10.95
N ARG A 6 -11.57 16.17 -11.14
CA ARG A 6 -12.09 15.18 -10.23
C ARG A 6 -10.95 14.47 -9.49
N PHE A 7 -11.09 14.39 -8.20
CA PHE A 7 -10.13 13.76 -7.30
C PHE A 7 -10.67 12.39 -6.88
N ILE A 8 -9.95 11.35 -7.24
CA ILE A 8 -10.38 9.96 -7.07
C ILE A 8 -9.54 9.32 -5.96
N GLY A 9 -10.19 8.87 -4.90
CA GLY A 9 -9.58 8.04 -3.87
C GLY A 9 -9.92 6.57 -4.12
N LEU A 10 -8.91 5.73 -4.16
CA LEU A 10 -9.05 4.29 -4.29
C LEU A 10 -8.61 3.62 -2.99
N ASP A 11 -9.46 2.77 -2.44
CA ASP A 11 -9.05 1.82 -1.40
C ASP A 11 -8.89 0.45 -2.06
N VAL A 12 -7.65 -0.02 -2.12
CA VAL A 12 -7.22 -1.13 -2.97
C VAL A 12 -6.93 -2.35 -2.12
N HIS A 13 -7.71 -3.40 -2.33
CA HIS A 13 -7.54 -4.72 -1.71
C HIS A 13 -7.17 -5.79 -2.75
N ALA A 14 -6.79 -6.98 -2.28
CA ALA A 14 -6.41 -8.09 -3.16
C ALA A 14 -7.52 -8.49 -4.16
N GLU A 15 -8.78 -8.40 -3.76
CA GLU A 15 -9.91 -8.86 -4.56
C GLU A 15 -10.83 -7.72 -5.03
N SER A 16 -10.70 -6.52 -4.48
CA SER A 16 -11.61 -5.42 -4.76
C SER A 16 -10.94 -4.06 -4.72
N ILE A 17 -11.55 -3.11 -5.42
CA ILE A 17 -11.18 -1.69 -5.39
C ILE A 17 -12.45 -0.89 -5.09
N VAL A 18 -12.39 -0.11 -4.02
CA VAL A 18 -13.44 0.86 -3.67
C VAL A 18 -13.08 2.22 -4.26
N ILE A 19 -14.01 2.83 -4.95
CA ILE A 19 -13.81 4.09 -5.66
C ILE A 19 -14.65 5.18 -5.00
N ALA A 20 -14.03 6.29 -4.63
CA ALA A 20 -14.70 7.50 -4.20
C ALA A 20 -14.23 8.70 -5.03
N VAL A 21 -15.08 9.70 -5.14
CA VAL A 21 -14.87 10.89 -5.97
C VAL A 21 -15.12 12.14 -5.16
N ALA A 22 -14.20 13.10 -5.23
CA ALA A 22 -14.41 14.47 -4.81
C ALA A 22 -14.34 15.38 -6.05
N ASN A 23 -15.35 16.18 -6.28
CA ASN A 23 -15.33 17.20 -7.32
C ASN A 23 -14.58 18.45 -6.83
N SER A 24 -14.19 19.35 -7.75
CA SER A 24 -13.71 20.67 -7.40
C SER A 24 -14.76 21.41 -6.56
N GLY A 25 -14.32 22.22 -5.57
CA GLY A 25 -15.20 22.91 -4.61
C GLY A 25 -15.27 22.16 -3.27
N ASP A 26 -16.24 22.52 -2.42
CA ASP A 26 -16.27 22.11 -1.01
C ASP A 26 -17.21 20.93 -0.71
N ALA A 27 -17.92 20.41 -1.71
CA ALA A 27 -18.82 19.28 -1.52
C ALA A 27 -18.08 18.04 -0.98
N PRO A 28 -18.67 17.29 -0.04
CA PRO A 28 -18.03 16.08 0.49
C PRO A 28 -17.67 15.07 -0.61
N ALA A 29 -16.61 14.33 -0.38
CA ALA A 29 -16.27 13.20 -1.26
C ALA A 29 -17.35 12.10 -1.17
N GLU A 30 -17.76 11.57 -2.30
CA GLU A 30 -18.83 10.59 -2.42
C GLU A 30 -18.28 9.20 -2.78
N PHE A 31 -18.87 8.17 -2.20
CA PHE A 31 -18.65 6.80 -2.63
C PHE A 31 -19.29 6.59 -4.00
N LEU A 32 -18.50 6.11 -4.97
CA LEU A 32 -19.01 5.82 -6.31
C LEU A 32 -19.44 4.36 -6.43
N LYS A 33 -18.50 3.43 -6.24
CA LYS A 33 -18.76 1.98 -6.35
C LYS A 33 -17.59 1.16 -5.80
N THR A 34 -17.84 -0.13 -5.65
CA THR A 34 -16.82 -1.16 -5.47
C THR A 34 -16.78 -2.03 -6.73
N ILE A 35 -15.58 -2.34 -7.19
CA ILE A 35 -15.34 -3.25 -8.31
C ILE A 35 -14.40 -4.38 -7.87
N SER A 36 -14.39 -5.50 -8.61
CA SER A 36 -13.33 -6.50 -8.45
C SER A 36 -11.97 -5.90 -8.81
N TYR A 37 -10.89 -6.43 -8.23
CA TYR A 37 -9.53 -6.02 -8.58
C TYR A 37 -9.23 -6.42 -10.04
N ASP A 38 -9.40 -5.48 -10.93
CA ASP A 38 -9.14 -5.59 -12.37
C ASP A 38 -8.75 -4.22 -12.91
N CYS A 39 -7.50 -4.08 -13.31
CA CYS A 39 -6.95 -2.82 -13.82
C CYS A 39 -7.69 -2.33 -15.07
N SER A 40 -8.12 -3.24 -15.96
CA SER A 40 -8.85 -2.88 -17.18
C SER A 40 -10.25 -2.35 -16.85
N ARG A 41 -10.90 -2.97 -15.87
CA ARG A 41 -12.23 -2.53 -15.38
C ARG A 41 -12.10 -1.17 -14.68
N LEU A 42 -11.11 -0.98 -13.83
CA LEU A 42 -10.84 0.30 -13.21
C LEU A 42 -10.60 1.39 -14.27
N LEU A 43 -9.76 1.12 -15.27
CA LEU A 43 -9.49 2.05 -16.36
C LEU A 43 -10.76 2.47 -17.10
N LYS A 44 -11.68 1.53 -17.37
CA LYS A 44 -12.97 1.84 -17.99
C LYS A 44 -13.81 2.80 -17.13
N GLU A 45 -13.85 2.59 -15.81
CA GLU A 45 -14.57 3.48 -14.89
C GLU A 45 -13.91 4.86 -14.82
N LEU A 46 -12.59 4.93 -14.71
CA LEU A 46 -11.87 6.20 -14.70
C LEU A 46 -12.06 6.99 -16.01
N ARG A 47 -12.03 6.32 -17.17
CA ARG A 47 -12.29 6.97 -18.46
C ARG A 47 -13.70 7.53 -18.59
N LYS A 48 -14.71 6.91 -17.98
CA LYS A 48 -16.06 7.48 -17.92
C LYS A 48 -16.07 8.80 -17.15
N LEU A 49 -15.31 8.87 -16.06
CA LEU A 49 -15.19 10.07 -15.25
C LEU A 49 -14.33 11.16 -15.92
N ALA A 50 -13.42 10.76 -16.81
CA ALA A 50 -12.52 11.67 -17.52
C ALA A 50 -13.16 12.35 -18.74
N LYS A 51 -14.38 12.01 -19.13
CA LYS A 51 -15.03 12.59 -20.34
C LYS A 51 -15.10 14.12 -20.29
N ASP A 52 -15.44 14.67 -19.12
CA ASP A 52 -15.70 16.10 -18.93
C ASP A 52 -14.79 16.74 -17.91
N SER A 53 -13.75 16.02 -17.44
CA SER A 53 -12.90 16.46 -16.33
C SER A 53 -11.51 15.85 -16.43
N ASP A 54 -10.52 16.57 -15.96
CA ASP A 54 -9.21 15.98 -15.69
C ASP A 54 -9.30 15.16 -14.40
N LEU A 55 -8.58 14.02 -14.35
CA LEU A 55 -8.56 13.17 -13.17
C LEU A 55 -7.24 13.28 -12.45
N ARG A 56 -7.32 13.33 -11.12
CA ARG A 56 -6.21 13.00 -10.22
C ARG A 56 -6.64 11.82 -9.37
N VAL A 57 -5.81 10.80 -9.32
CA VAL A 57 -6.11 9.54 -8.62
C VAL A 57 -5.11 9.35 -7.49
N CYS A 58 -5.54 8.82 -6.35
CA CYS A 58 -4.61 8.36 -5.33
C CYS A 58 -5.07 7.05 -4.68
N TYR A 59 -4.11 6.31 -4.14
CA TYR A 59 -4.38 5.16 -3.28
C TYR A 59 -3.25 4.96 -2.26
N GLU A 60 -3.54 4.25 -1.18
CA GLU A 60 -2.55 3.93 -0.16
C GLU A 60 -1.62 2.80 -0.60
N ALA A 61 -0.33 2.95 -0.32
CA ALA A 61 0.65 1.87 -0.48
C ALA A 61 0.26 0.67 0.40
N GLY A 62 0.18 -0.49 -0.21
CA GLY A 62 -0.28 -1.71 0.45
C GLY A 62 0.34 -2.97 -0.18
N PRO A 63 -0.14 -4.15 0.23
CA PRO A 63 0.40 -5.43 -0.23
C PRO A 63 0.21 -5.69 -1.73
N THR A 64 -0.63 -4.91 -2.41
CA THR A 64 -0.84 -4.98 -3.87
C THR A 64 0.31 -4.37 -4.69
N GLY A 65 1.32 -3.78 -4.03
CA GLY A 65 2.53 -3.25 -4.67
C GLY A 65 2.30 -2.02 -5.54
N PHE A 66 3.23 -1.76 -6.44
CA PHE A 66 3.27 -0.57 -7.29
C PHE A 66 2.64 -0.78 -8.68
N GLY A 67 2.25 -2.00 -9.02
CA GLY A 67 1.77 -2.36 -10.37
C GLY A 67 0.58 -1.52 -10.85
N LEU A 68 -0.38 -1.23 -9.96
CA LEU A 68 -1.53 -0.39 -10.30
C LEU A 68 -1.13 1.04 -10.65
N GLN A 69 -0.22 1.64 -9.89
CA GLN A 69 0.27 3.00 -10.15
C GLN A 69 0.97 3.09 -11.51
N ARG A 70 1.88 2.13 -11.80
CA ARG A 70 2.58 2.06 -13.10
C ARG A 70 1.60 1.89 -14.25
N PHE A 71 0.63 0.96 -14.10
CA PHE A 71 -0.42 0.75 -15.10
C PHE A 71 -1.21 2.03 -15.39
N LEU A 72 -1.65 2.76 -14.37
CA LEU A 72 -2.42 4.00 -14.56
C LEU A 72 -1.55 5.10 -15.19
N THR A 73 -0.30 5.24 -14.77
CA THR A 73 0.64 6.20 -15.34
C THR A 73 0.93 5.92 -16.82
N GLU A 74 1.12 4.65 -17.20
CA GLU A 74 1.26 4.22 -18.59
C GLU A 74 0.03 4.61 -19.44
N LYS A 75 -1.16 4.54 -18.84
CA LYS A 75 -2.42 4.97 -19.48
C LYS A 75 -2.68 6.46 -19.40
N ARG A 76 -1.67 7.27 -18.99
CA ARG A 76 -1.69 8.74 -18.86
C ARG A 76 -2.73 9.24 -17.85
N ILE A 77 -2.96 8.48 -16.79
CA ILE A 77 -3.77 8.90 -15.64
C ILE A 77 -2.80 9.32 -14.54
N ASP A 78 -2.95 10.55 -14.06
CA ASP A 78 -2.20 11.07 -12.92
C ASP A 78 -2.59 10.28 -11.66
N CYS A 79 -1.67 9.42 -11.19
CA CYS A 79 -1.90 8.51 -10.07
C CYS A 79 -0.80 8.67 -9.02
N MET A 80 -1.19 9.17 -7.87
CA MET A 80 -0.35 9.33 -6.68
C MET A 80 -0.51 8.11 -5.77
N MET A 81 0.60 7.54 -5.32
CA MET A 81 0.60 6.59 -4.20
C MET A 81 1.01 7.32 -2.92
N VAL A 82 0.35 7.02 -1.81
CA VAL A 82 0.61 7.62 -0.50
C VAL A 82 0.91 6.55 0.55
N ALA A 83 1.78 6.86 1.51
CA ALA A 83 2.04 5.96 2.63
C ALA A 83 0.89 6.04 3.65
N PRO A 84 0.37 4.92 4.16
CA PRO A 84 -0.72 4.93 5.15
C PRO A 84 -0.40 5.76 6.40
N SER A 85 0.86 5.77 6.83
CA SER A 85 1.33 6.55 7.99
C SER A 85 1.36 8.07 7.76
N LEU A 86 1.30 8.52 6.50
CA LEU A 86 1.32 9.94 6.12
C LEU A 86 -0.07 10.48 5.75
N VAL A 87 -1.10 9.63 5.75
CA VAL A 87 -2.47 10.09 5.52
C VAL A 87 -3.01 10.69 6.82
N PRO A 88 -3.52 11.94 6.80
CA PRO A 88 -4.05 12.58 8.01
C PRO A 88 -5.15 11.76 8.67
N VAL A 89 -5.08 11.59 9.99
CA VAL A 89 -6.08 10.85 10.78
C VAL A 89 -7.06 11.85 11.38
N GLN A 90 -8.34 11.71 11.05
CA GLN A 90 -9.39 12.48 11.71
C GLN A 90 -9.68 11.89 13.09
N THR A 91 -9.52 12.71 14.14
CA THR A 91 -9.87 12.35 15.52
C THR A 91 -11.37 12.06 15.63
N GLY A 92 -11.73 10.93 16.26
CA GLY A 92 -13.13 10.55 16.50
C GLY A 92 -13.71 9.50 15.56
N SER A 93 -13.04 9.13 14.47
CA SER A 93 -13.53 8.06 13.59
C SER A 93 -13.12 6.67 14.11
N ARG A 94 -13.97 6.06 14.96
CA ARG A 94 -13.72 4.72 15.53
C ARG A 94 -14.00 3.55 14.58
N VAL A 95 -14.80 3.76 13.54
CA VAL A 95 -15.20 2.68 12.63
C VAL A 95 -14.48 2.87 11.30
N LYS A 96 -13.51 2.00 11.04
CA LYS A 96 -12.82 1.92 9.75
C LYS A 96 -13.70 1.15 8.77
N THR A 97 -13.96 1.71 7.59
CA THR A 97 -14.62 1.03 6.48
C THR A 97 -13.98 1.48 5.17
N ASP A 98 -13.85 0.56 4.23
CA ASP A 98 -13.22 0.79 2.93
C ASP A 98 -13.83 1.99 2.19
N ARG A 99 -15.15 2.18 2.31
CA ARG A 99 -15.85 3.34 1.72
C ARG A 99 -15.43 4.66 2.36
N ARG A 100 -15.16 4.68 3.66
CA ARG A 100 -14.68 5.88 4.36
C ARG A 100 -13.23 6.16 4.00
N ASP A 101 -12.42 5.13 3.88
CA ASP A 101 -11.01 5.26 3.54
C ASP A 101 -10.86 5.79 2.12
N ALA A 102 -11.59 5.29 1.14
CA ALA A 102 -11.63 5.83 -0.22
C ALA A 102 -12.10 7.31 -0.26
N ARG A 103 -13.15 7.66 0.50
CA ARG A 103 -13.64 9.06 0.58
C ARG A 103 -12.61 9.98 1.20
N ARG A 104 -11.94 9.52 2.26
CA ARG A 104 -10.89 10.27 2.94
C ARG A 104 -9.73 10.57 2.00
N LEU A 105 -9.31 9.58 1.23
CA LEU A 105 -8.26 9.74 0.21
C LEU A 105 -8.66 10.76 -0.87
N ALA A 106 -9.87 10.67 -1.41
CA ALA A 106 -10.37 11.63 -2.39
C ALA A 106 -10.44 13.07 -1.82
N HIS A 107 -10.86 13.21 -0.56
CA HIS A 107 -10.90 14.49 0.13
C HIS A 107 -9.49 15.08 0.30
N PHE A 108 -8.53 14.34 0.85
CA PHE A 108 -7.19 14.83 1.08
C PHE A 108 -6.39 15.03 -0.21
N LEU A 109 -6.69 14.27 -1.27
CA LEU A 109 -6.12 14.54 -2.58
C LEU A 109 -6.58 15.91 -3.11
N ARG A 110 -7.85 16.24 -2.91
CA ARG A 110 -8.41 17.53 -3.31
C ARG A 110 -7.83 18.70 -2.51
N SER A 111 -7.70 18.55 -1.19
CA SER A 111 -7.13 19.60 -0.34
C SER A 111 -5.61 19.77 -0.48
N GLY A 112 -4.93 18.79 -1.09
CA GLY A 112 -3.48 18.82 -1.24
C GLY A 112 -2.70 18.36 -0.01
N ASP A 113 -3.36 17.70 0.95
CA ASP A 113 -2.77 17.26 2.22
C ASP A 113 -2.06 15.89 2.13
N LEU A 114 -1.96 15.32 0.94
CA LEU A 114 -1.31 14.03 0.73
C LEU A 114 0.14 14.20 0.28
N THR A 115 1.03 13.42 0.89
CA THR A 115 2.44 13.35 0.50
C THR A 115 2.67 12.12 -0.38
N PRO A 116 3.17 12.29 -1.63
CA PRO A 116 3.43 11.17 -2.52
C PRO A 116 4.58 10.32 -2.04
N VAL A 117 4.46 9.01 -2.24
CA VAL A 117 5.55 8.06 -2.09
C VAL A 117 6.25 7.90 -3.45
N TRP A 118 7.58 7.85 -3.40
CA TRP A 118 8.34 7.51 -4.58
C TRP A 118 8.08 6.05 -5.01
N VAL A 119 7.70 5.88 -6.28
CA VAL A 119 7.42 4.59 -6.88
C VAL A 119 8.70 4.10 -7.57
N PRO A 120 9.29 2.98 -7.12
CA PRO A 120 10.48 2.42 -7.76
C PRO A 120 10.15 1.85 -9.15
N ASP A 121 11.16 1.75 -10.00
CA ASP A 121 11.08 0.90 -11.17
C ASP A 121 11.03 -0.60 -10.77
N GLU A 122 10.73 -1.46 -11.74
CA GLU A 122 10.56 -2.90 -11.47
C GLU A 122 11.87 -3.55 -10.99
N GLN A 123 13.02 -3.10 -11.47
CA GLN A 123 14.32 -3.65 -11.07
C GLN A 123 14.64 -3.25 -9.63
N THR A 124 14.41 -2.00 -9.27
CA THR A 124 14.60 -1.50 -7.90
C THR A 124 13.62 -2.15 -6.93
N GLU A 125 12.36 -2.37 -7.35
CA GLU A 125 11.38 -3.09 -6.54
C GLU A 125 11.82 -4.53 -6.28
N ALA A 126 12.22 -5.27 -7.33
CA ALA A 126 12.71 -6.64 -7.21
C ALA A 126 13.94 -6.76 -6.29
N LEU A 127 14.88 -5.81 -6.38
CA LEU A 127 16.03 -5.76 -5.49
C LEU A 127 15.63 -5.53 -4.02
N ARG A 128 14.71 -4.62 -3.78
CA ARG A 128 14.18 -4.36 -2.43
C ARG A 128 13.46 -5.57 -1.85
N ASP A 129 12.68 -6.28 -2.68
CA ASP A 129 11.96 -7.48 -2.23
C ASP A 129 12.92 -8.61 -1.92
N LEU A 130 13.98 -8.78 -2.71
CA LEU A 130 15.05 -9.73 -2.43
C LEU A 130 15.77 -9.43 -1.10
N GLU A 131 16.13 -8.16 -0.86
CA GLU A 131 16.77 -7.75 0.39
C GLU A 131 15.85 -7.93 1.61
N ARG A 132 14.56 -7.65 1.48
CA ARG A 132 13.56 -7.92 2.54
C ARG A 132 13.45 -9.42 2.81
N ALA A 133 13.28 -10.22 1.77
CA ALA A 133 13.19 -11.67 1.92
C ALA A 133 14.45 -12.27 2.58
N ARG A 134 15.64 -11.78 2.21
CA ARG A 134 16.90 -12.15 2.84
C ARG A 134 16.94 -11.79 4.33
N GLU A 135 16.54 -10.57 4.69
CA GLU A 135 16.52 -10.13 6.08
C GLU A 135 15.48 -10.91 6.91
N ASP A 136 14.30 -11.18 6.37
CA ASP A 136 13.26 -11.99 7.03
C ASP A 136 13.77 -13.41 7.28
N ALA A 137 14.43 -14.03 6.31
CA ALA A 137 15.04 -15.35 6.48
C ALA A 137 16.13 -15.35 7.56
N ARG A 138 16.97 -14.32 7.61
CA ARG A 138 18.01 -14.14 8.64
C ARG A 138 17.42 -13.98 10.04
N LEU A 139 16.35 -13.21 10.17
CA LEU A 139 15.64 -13.03 11.44
C LEU A 139 14.95 -14.33 11.90
N ALA A 140 14.32 -15.06 10.98
CA ALA A 140 13.70 -16.34 11.25
C ALA A 140 14.73 -17.38 11.71
N GLU A 141 15.87 -17.48 11.04
CA GLU A 141 16.98 -18.35 11.44
C GLU A 141 17.47 -18.00 12.85
N ARG A 142 17.71 -16.71 13.13
CA ARG A 142 18.14 -16.25 14.46
C ARG A 142 17.14 -16.63 15.55
N SER A 143 15.85 -16.45 15.28
CA SER A 143 14.78 -16.80 16.22
C SER A 143 14.75 -18.31 16.49
N ALA A 144 14.81 -19.13 15.44
CA ALA A 144 14.85 -20.58 15.57
C ALA A 144 16.06 -21.08 16.38
N ARG A 145 17.24 -20.52 16.13
CA ARG A 145 18.46 -20.81 16.89
C ARG A 145 18.31 -20.47 18.37
N GLN A 146 17.73 -19.32 18.71
CA GLN A 146 17.49 -18.92 20.10
C GLN A 146 16.47 -19.83 20.78
N GLN A 147 15.41 -20.22 20.09
CA GLN A 147 14.39 -21.14 20.62
C GLN A 147 14.99 -22.51 20.92
N LEU A 148 15.81 -23.04 20.03
CA LEU A 148 16.48 -24.32 20.22
C LEU A 148 17.48 -24.27 21.40
N LEU A 149 18.28 -23.22 21.51
CA LEU A 149 19.19 -23.08 22.65
C LEU A 149 18.44 -23.04 24.00
N LYS A 150 17.34 -22.29 24.07
CA LYS A 150 16.50 -22.24 25.28
C LYS A 150 15.82 -23.58 25.58
N PHE A 151 15.38 -24.30 24.55
CA PHE A 151 14.84 -25.63 24.69
C PHE A 151 15.90 -26.59 25.28
N LEU A 152 17.07 -26.65 24.68
CA LEU A 152 18.17 -27.51 25.16
C LEU A 152 18.59 -27.18 26.61
N LEU A 153 18.66 -25.90 26.94
CA LEU A 153 18.98 -25.45 28.30
C LEU A 153 17.97 -25.93 29.34
N ARG A 154 16.67 -25.90 29.02
CA ARG A 154 15.62 -26.44 29.92
C ARG A 154 15.76 -27.94 30.17
N HIS A 155 16.36 -28.67 29.23
CA HIS A 155 16.65 -30.10 29.37
C HIS A 155 18.07 -30.37 29.88
N GLY A 156 18.73 -29.37 30.48
CA GLY A 156 20.08 -29.52 31.05
C GLY A 156 21.18 -29.71 30.00
N ARG A 157 20.86 -29.53 28.72
CA ARG A 157 21.82 -29.64 27.61
C ARG A 157 22.49 -28.30 27.34
N ARG A 158 23.83 -28.28 27.39
CA ARG A 158 24.64 -27.13 27.09
C ARG A 158 25.71 -27.49 26.06
N PHE A 159 25.90 -26.65 25.06
CA PHE A 159 27.02 -26.82 24.14
C PHE A 159 28.30 -26.31 24.82
N THR A 160 29.30 -27.17 24.97
CA THR A 160 30.57 -26.87 25.66
C THR A 160 31.79 -27.04 24.74
N ALA A 161 31.62 -27.50 23.51
CA ALA A 161 32.70 -27.83 22.58
C ALA A 161 33.40 -26.64 21.93
N GLY A 162 33.00 -25.38 22.23
CA GLY A 162 33.62 -24.19 21.66
C GLY A 162 33.06 -22.88 22.22
N LYS A 163 33.70 -21.76 21.83
CA LYS A 163 33.29 -20.40 22.24
C LYS A 163 32.05 -19.90 21.47
N THR A 164 31.77 -20.45 20.32
CA THR A 164 30.67 -20.04 19.44
C THR A 164 29.67 -21.17 19.27
N HIS A 165 28.40 -20.86 19.44
CA HIS A 165 27.31 -21.77 19.05
C HIS A 165 27.17 -21.78 17.50
N TRP A 166 26.59 -22.82 16.95
CA TRP A 166 26.28 -22.94 15.53
C TRP A 166 27.51 -23.14 14.62
N THR A 167 28.38 -24.04 15.04
CA THR A 167 29.47 -24.56 14.20
C THR A 167 28.97 -25.79 13.41
N GLN A 168 29.80 -26.33 12.50
CA GLN A 168 29.48 -27.54 11.74
C GLN A 168 29.25 -28.79 12.62
N ILE A 169 29.70 -28.73 13.88
CA ILE A 169 29.57 -29.82 14.88
C ILE A 169 28.27 -29.71 15.70
N HIS A 170 27.52 -28.62 15.55
CA HIS A 170 26.29 -28.34 16.30
C HIS A 170 25.10 -28.99 15.56
#